data_04ac62f25ba74fdd5604d14440542bd3
#
_entry.id   04ac62f25ba74fdd5604d14440542bd3
#
_cell.length_a   1.000
_cell.length_b   1.000
_cell.length_c   1.000
_cell.angle_alpha   90.00
_cell.angle_beta   90.00
_cell.angle_gamma   90.00
#
_symmetry.space_group_name_H-M   'P 1'
#
loop_
_entity.id
_entity.type
_entity.pdbx_description
1 polymer ?
#
loop_
_entity_poly.entity_id
_entity_poly.type
_entity_poly.pdbx_seq_one_letter_code
_entity_poly.pdbx_strand_id
1 'polypeptide(L)'
;MEEIKVSVVIPVYNVEEFLNNTLSDITGQTLKEIEIICVDDGSTDTSCKIIEEWQKRDSRIQLIKQKNQYAGVARNNGLKQAHGKYVVFWDADDLFERNALEVMYTQAEQERSDICICEARKYDNAKEKYIPSDAYLKENLLPEKQTFNKFDVPDYIFNLTNNVPWNKFYFKK
;
A
#
# COMPACT_ATOMS: atom_id res chain seq x y z
N MET A 1 8.42 -16.28 -16.90
CA MET A 1 8.18 -14.97 -16.24
C MET A 1 8.39 -15.20 -14.76
N GLU A 2 9.12 -14.33 -14.10
CA GLU A 2 9.23 -14.40 -12.64
C GLU A 2 7.84 -14.20 -12.01
N GLU A 3 7.58 -14.93 -10.95
CA GLU A 3 6.29 -14.85 -10.22
C GLU A 3 6.19 -13.47 -9.53
N ILE A 4 5.10 -12.75 -9.79
CA ILE A 4 4.84 -11.48 -9.11
C ILE A 4 4.45 -11.76 -7.67
N LYS A 5 5.27 -11.33 -6.73
CA LYS A 5 5.04 -11.52 -5.30
C LYS A 5 4.00 -10.55 -4.75
N VAL A 6 4.07 -9.30 -5.17
CA VAL A 6 3.23 -8.23 -4.62
C VAL A 6 2.67 -7.32 -5.72
N SER A 7 1.37 -7.06 -5.67
CA SER A 7 0.73 -5.99 -6.42
C SER A 7 0.55 -4.77 -5.52
N VAL A 8 1.14 -3.65 -5.89
CA VAL A 8 0.95 -2.36 -5.23
C VAL A 8 -0.11 -1.59 -5.99
N VAL A 9 -1.29 -1.39 -5.39
CA VAL A 9 -2.42 -0.67 -5.99
C VAL A 9 -2.48 0.74 -5.42
N ILE A 10 -2.43 1.74 -6.30
CA ILE A 10 -2.35 3.16 -5.95
C ILE A 10 -3.52 3.91 -6.59
N PRO A 11 -4.53 4.33 -5.81
CA PRO A 11 -5.54 5.26 -6.30
C PRO A 11 -4.93 6.65 -6.47
N VAL A 12 -5.15 7.29 -7.61
CA VAL A 12 -4.58 8.60 -7.94
C VAL A 12 -5.70 9.55 -8.32
N TYR A 13 -5.77 10.72 -7.66
CA TYR A 13 -6.68 11.80 -8.04
C TYR A 13 -6.13 13.16 -7.60
N ASN A 14 -5.65 13.97 -8.55
CA ASN A 14 -5.12 15.32 -8.32
C ASN A 14 -4.03 15.38 -7.22
N VAL A 15 -2.95 14.61 -7.40
CA VAL A 15 -1.83 14.46 -6.44
C VAL A 15 -0.47 14.73 -7.10
N GLU A 16 -0.42 15.57 -8.14
CA GLU A 16 0.79 15.86 -8.90
C GLU A 16 1.98 16.28 -8.03
N GLU A 17 1.71 16.95 -6.90
CA GLU A 17 2.73 17.46 -5.98
C GLU A 17 3.52 16.32 -5.30
N PHE A 18 2.85 15.19 -4.98
CA PHE A 18 3.43 14.10 -4.19
C PHE A 18 3.87 12.92 -5.06
N LEU A 19 3.22 12.72 -6.20
CA LEU A 19 3.25 11.49 -6.97
C LEU A 19 4.66 11.07 -7.45
N ASN A 20 5.54 12.02 -7.77
CA ASN A 20 6.90 11.71 -8.15
C ASN A 20 7.70 11.05 -7.00
N ASN A 21 7.55 11.56 -5.78
CA ASN A 21 8.22 11.00 -4.60
C ASN A 21 7.66 9.61 -4.28
N THR A 22 6.34 9.46 -4.29
CA THR A 22 5.65 8.19 -4.04
C THR A 22 6.10 7.12 -5.04
N LEU A 23 6.11 7.41 -6.35
CA LEU A 23 6.55 6.46 -7.37
C LEU A 23 8.05 6.14 -7.25
N SER A 24 8.89 7.12 -6.87
CA SER A 24 10.30 6.88 -6.58
C SER A 24 10.50 5.91 -5.42
N ASP A 25 9.77 6.07 -4.32
CA ASP A 25 9.85 5.17 -3.16
C ASP A 25 9.39 3.75 -3.51
N ILE A 26 8.33 3.62 -4.30
CA ILE A 26 7.77 2.31 -4.67
C ILE A 26 8.66 1.58 -5.67
N THR A 27 9.15 2.26 -6.70
CA THR A 27 10.08 1.66 -7.66
C THR A 27 11.44 1.33 -7.03
N GLY A 28 11.82 2.08 -5.98
CA GLY A 28 13.02 1.90 -5.16
C GLY A 28 12.95 0.78 -4.14
N GLN A 29 11.80 0.10 -3.97
CA GLN A 29 11.68 -1.00 -2.99
C GLN A 29 12.73 -2.09 -3.20
N THR A 30 13.18 -2.71 -2.10
CA THR A 30 14.17 -3.80 -2.14
C THR A 30 13.60 -5.06 -2.79
N LEU A 31 12.33 -5.39 -2.54
CA LEU A 31 11.61 -6.45 -3.25
C LEU A 31 11.37 -6.03 -4.70
N LYS A 32 11.90 -6.80 -5.66
CA LYS A 32 11.84 -6.45 -7.09
C LYS A 32 10.68 -7.10 -7.84
N GLU A 33 10.21 -8.25 -7.37
CA GLU A 33 9.13 -9.04 -7.97
C GLU A 33 7.76 -8.44 -7.64
N ILE A 34 7.58 -7.16 -8.01
CA ILE A 34 6.36 -6.39 -7.78
C ILE A 34 5.78 -5.88 -9.10
N GLU A 35 4.49 -5.66 -9.13
CA GLU A 35 3.81 -4.81 -10.10
C GLU A 35 3.20 -3.60 -9.40
N ILE A 36 3.10 -2.48 -10.12
CA ILE A 36 2.62 -1.21 -9.58
C ILE A 36 1.43 -0.77 -10.44
N ILE A 37 0.24 -0.77 -9.86
CA ILE A 37 -1.01 -0.50 -10.57
C ILE A 37 -1.54 0.87 -10.11
N CYS A 38 -1.26 1.90 -10.90
CA CYS A 38 -1.78 3.25 -10.69
C CYS A 38 -3.16 3.37 -11.31
N VAL A 39 -4.16 3.71 -10.53
CA VAL A 39 -5.54 3.91 -11.02
C VAL A 39 -5.85 5.40 -10.95
N ASP A 40 -5.74 6.09 -12.09
CA ASP A 40 -6.12 7.50 -12.24
C ASP A 40 -7.64 7.64 -12.25
N ASP A 41 -8.18 8.20 -11.17
CA ASP A 41 -9.61 8.38 -10.95
C ASP A 41 -10.13 9.70 -11.58
N GLY A 42 -9.69 9.98 -12.80
CA GLY A 42 -10.12 11.15 -13.55
C GLY A 42 -9.45 12.45 -13.10
N SER A 43 -8.13 12.42 -12.84
CA SER A 43 -7.36 13.61 -12.48
C SER A 43 -7.47 14.70 -13.56
N THR A 44 -7.52 15.95 -13.12
CA THR A 44 -7.56 17.16 -13.96
C THR A 44 -6.23 17.91 -13.95
N ASP A 45 -5.31 17.54 -13.09
CA ASP A 45 -3.95 18.04 -12.98
C ASP A 45 -2.96 17.22 -13.85
N THR A 46 -1.68 17.31 -13.59
CA THR A 46 -0.65 16.58 -14.36
C THR A 46 -0.38 15.15 -13.85
N SER A 47 -1.10 14.65 -12.83
CA SER A 47 -0.89 13.31 -12.25
C SER A 47 -0.83 12.20 -13.29
N CYS A 48 -1.79 12.17 -14.22
CA CYS A 48 -1.82 11.16 -15.27
C CYS A 48 -0.56 11.19 -16.16
N LYS A 49 -0.05 12.38 -16.52
CA LYS A 49 1.17 12.53 -17.32
C LYS A 49 2.40 12.06 -16.57
N ILE A 50 2.47 12.33 -15.26
CA ILE A 50 3.57 11.86 -14.40
C ILE A 50 3.63 10.33 -14.44
N ILE A 51 2.51 9.64 -14.28
CA ILE A 51 2.49 8.17 -14.35
C ILE A 51 2.94 7.67 -15.73
N GLU A 52 2.46 8.28 -16.82
CA GLU A 52 2.88 7.93 -18.19
C GLU A 52 4.40 8.08 -18.41
N GLU A 53 5.02 9.07 -17.78
CA GLU A 53 6.47 9.25 -17.83
C GLU A 53 7.22 8.18 -17.01
N TRP A 54 6.69 7.81 -15.85
CA TRP A 54 7.24 6.73 -15.04
C TRP A 54 7.11 5.36 -15.71
N GLN A 55 6.00 5.09 -16.42
CA GLN A 55 5.84 3.85 -17.20
C GLN A 55 6.92 3.67 -18.28
N LYS A 56 7.44 4.75 -18.85
CA LYS A 56 8.54 4.69 -19.83
C LYS A 56 9.88 4.29 -19.19
N ARG A 57 10.03 4.51 -17.88
CA ARG A 57 11.27 4.24 -17.11
C ARG A 57 11.22 2.90 -16.39
N ASP A 58 10.04 2.45 -15.98
CA ASP A 58 9.84 1.22 -15.22
C ASP A 58 8.64 0.43 -15.74
N SER A 59 8.93 -0.69 -16.38
CA SER A 59 7.91 -1.55 -17.01
C SER A 59 6.97 -2.24 -16.02
N ARG A 60 7.26 -2.19 -14.72
CA ARG A 60 6.38 -2.73 -13.66
C ARG A 60 5.17 -1.85 -13.40
N ILE A 61 5.18 -0.59 -13.88
CA ILE A 61 4.09 0.37 -13.67
C ILE A 61 3.02 0.19 -14.74
N GLN A 62 1.78 0.02 -14.30
CA GLN A 62 0.58 -0.02 -15.13
C GLN A 62 -0.31 1.17 -14.79
N LEU A 63 -0.89 1.81 -15.80
CA LEU A 63 -1.86 2.91 -15.64
C LEU A 63 -3.24 2.46 -16.08
N ILE A 64 -4.21 2.57 -15.19
CA ILE A 64 -5.64 2.43 -15.48
C ILE A 64 -6.27 3.82 -15.35
N LYS A 65 -7.04 4.21 -16.36
CA LYS A 65 -7.79 5.48 -16.33
C LYS A 65 -9.27 5.21 -16.17
N GLN A 66 -9.91 5.90 -15.26
CA GLN A 66 -11.37 5.83 -15.07
C GLN A 66 -11.97 7.22 -14.86
N LYS A 67 -13.30 7.32 -14.99
CA LYS A 67 -14.02 8.53 -14.55
C LYS A 67 -14.03 8.53 -13.01
N ASN A 68 -14.01 9.71 -12.39
CA ASN A 68 -13.99 9.84 -10.94
C ASN A 68 -15.17 9.07 -10.28
N GLN A 69 -14.81 8.13 -9.43
CA GLN A 69 -15.72 7.26 -8.67
C GLN A 69 -15.19 7.02 -7.24
N TYR A 70 -14.30 7.87 -6.77
CA TYR A 70 -13.65 7.83 -5.46
C TYR A 70 -12.65 6.67 -5.27
N ALA A 71 -11.77 6.84 -4.31
CA ALA A 71 -10.64 5.93 -4.04
C ALA A 71 -11.03 4.46 -3.82
N GLY A 72 -12.21 4.20 -3.24
CA GLY A 72 -12.68 2.83 -3.01
C GLY A 72 -12.91 2.06 -4.33
N VAL A 73 -13.52 2.71 -5.33
CA VAL A 73 -13.74 2.10 -6.66
C VAL A 73 -12.40 1.97 -7.40
N ALA A 74 -11.54 2.98 -7.30
CA ALA A 74 -10.20 2.92 -7.89
C ALA A 74 -9.39 1.73 -7.33
N ARG A 75 -9.36 1.53 -6.00
CA ARG A 75 -8.72 0.37 -5.39
C ARG A 75 -9.31 -0.96 -5.87
N ASN A 76 -10.64 -1.06 -5.97
CA ASN A 76 -11.30 -2.26 -6.47
C ASN A 76 -10.96 -2.56 -7.94
N ASN A 77 -10.85 -1.53 -8.77
CA ASN A 77 -10.47 -1.70 -10.17
C ASN A 77 -8.99 -2.10 -10.31
N GLY A 78 -8.10 -1.53 -9.50
CA GLY A 78 -6.71 -1.98 -9.42
C GLY A 78 -6.60 -3.43 -8.94
N LEU A 79 -7.36 -3.82 -7.90
CA LEU A 79 -7.38 -5.20 -7.39
C LEU A 79 -7.76 -6.23 -8.45
N LYS A 80 -8.69 -5.90 -9.35
CA LYS A 80 -9.09 -6.80 -10.45
C LYS A 80 -7.97 -7.08 -11.44
N GLN A 81 -7.00 -6.17 -11.56
CA GLN A 81 -5.85 -6.30 -12.46
C GLN A 81 -4.60 -6.84 -11.73
N ALA A 82 -4.67 -7.01 -10.42
CA ALA A 82 -3.55 -7.49 -9.61
C ALA A 82 -3.27 -8.98 -9.90
N HIS A 83 -1.98 -9.34 -10.10
CA HIS A 83 -1.52 -10.72 -10.34
C HIS A 83 -0.60 -11.24 -9.22
N GLY A 84 -0.16 -10.35 -8.32
CA GLY A 84 0.70 -10.71 -7.20
C GLY A 84 0.04 -11.66 -6.22
N LYS A 85 0.86 -12.47 -5.57
CA LYS A 85 0.42 -13.37 -4.49
C LYS A 85 -0.19 -12.59 -3.32
N TYR A 86 0.35 -11.40 -3.05
CA TYR A 86 -0.17 -10.45 -2.07
C TYR A 86 -0.54 -9.13 -2.74
N VAL A 87 -1.43 -8.38 -2.11
CA VAL A 87 -1.83 -7.04 -2.54
C VAL A 87 -1.67 -6.06 -1.39
N VAL A 88 -1.14 -4.89 -1.69
CA VAL A 88 -1.12 -3.72 -0.80
C VAL A 88 -1.77 -2.53 -1.50
N PHE A 89 -2.52 -1.75 -0.73
CA PHE A 89 -3.10 -0.50 -1.21
C PHE A 89 -2.34 0.66 -0.58
N TRP A 90 -1.60 1.39 -1.38
CA TRP A 90 -0.82 2.54 -0.92
C TRP A 90 -1.40 3.84 -1.46
N ASP A 91 -1.44 4.87 -0.64
CA ASP A 91 -1.96 6.16 -1.06
C ASP A 91 -0.83 6.98 -1.73
N ALA A 92 -1.22 7.80 -2.73
CA ALA A 92 -0.28 8.47 -3.62
C ALA A 92 0.44 9.69 -2.99
N ASP A 93 0.12 10.02 -1.75
CA ASP A 93 0.67 11.11 -0.93
C ASP A 93 1.41 10.62 0.33
N ASP A 94 1.56 9.30 0.47
CA ASP A 94 2.30 8.69 1.58
C ASP A 94 3.78 8.44 1.22
N LEU A 95 4.61 8.27 2.27
CA LEU A 95 6.02 7.90 2.19
C LEU A 95 6.21 6.45 2.64
N PHE A 96 7.12 5.73 1.99
CA PHE A 96 7.32 4.30 2.24
C PHE A 96 8.78 3.98 2.54
N GLU A 97 9.00 3.23 3.62
CA GLU A 97 10.33 2.68 3.92
C GLU A 97 10.78 1.77 2.78
N ARG A 98 12.05 1.88 2.41
CA ARG A 98 12.63 1.22 1.22
C ARG A 98 12.53 -0.31 1.23
N ASN A 99 12.44 -0.92 2.39
CA ASN A 99 12.34 -2.38 2.56
C ASN A 99 10.96 -2.84 3.03
N ALA A 100 9.95 -1.96 3.01
CA ALA A 100 8.64 -2.25 3.55
C ALA A 100 8.00 -3.49 2.92
N LEU A 101 7.99 -3.59 1.60
CA LEU A 101 7.40 -4.74 0.90
C LEU A 101 8.16 -6.04 1.17
N GLU A 102 9.50 -6.00 1.25
CA GLU A 102 10.31 -7.18 1.53
C GLU A 102 10.05 -7.72 2.95
N VAL A 103 10.01 -6.82 3.93
CA VAL A 103 9.74 -7.19 5.32
C VAL A 103 8.35 -7.79 5.47
N MET A 104 7.33 -7.11 4.93
CA MET A 104 5.94 -7.59 5.00
C MET A 104 5.75 -8.91 4.26
N TYR A 105 6.35 -9.06 3.08
CA TYR A 105 6.30 -10.31 2.31
C TYR A 105 6.96 -11.46 3.07
N THR A 106 8.17 -11.24 3.59
CA THR A 106 8.92 -12.25 4.32
C THR A 106 8.17 -12.71 5.56
N GLN A 107 7.62 -11.76 6.33
CA GLN A 107 6.84 -12.07 7.52
C GLN A 107 5.56 -12.85 7.17
N ALA A 108 4.83 -12.40 6.14
CA ALA A 108 3.60 -13.06 5.71
C ALA A 108 3.85 -14.50 5.23
N GLU A 109 4.97 -14.75 4.51
CA GLU A 109 5.34 -16.09 4.04
C GLU A 109 5.78 -17.00 5.20
N GLN A 110 6.61 -16.50 6.12
CA GLN A 110 7.08 -17.27 7.27
C GLN A 110 5.92 -17.72 8.17
N GLU A 111 4.98 -16.84 8.42
CA GLU A 111 3.85 -17.09 9.30
C GLU A 111 2.62 -17.65 8.57
N ARG A 112 2.67 -17.75 7.23
CA ARG A 112 1.53 -18.15 6.39
C ARG A 112 0.28 -17.32 6.68
N SER A 113 0.47 -16.01 6.83
CA SER A 113 -0.58 -15.09 7.25
C SER A 113 -1.44 -14.64 6.07
N ASP A 114 -2.76 -14.59 6.27
CA ASP A 114 -3.69 -14.00 5.30
C ASP A 114 -3.58 -12.46 5.27
N ILE A 115 -3.17 -11.85 6.39
CA ILE A 115 -2.99 -10.40 6.53
C ILE A 115 -1.73 -10.14 7.36
N CYS A 116 -0.84 -9.28 6.85
CA CYS A 116 0.24 -8.71 7.61
C CYS A 116 -0.05 -7.20 7.83
N ILE A 117 0.08 -6.72 9.05
CA ILE A 117 -0.19 -5.33 9.42
C ILE A 117 1.12 -4.68 9.83
N CYS A 118 1.42 -3.50 9.27
CA CYS A 118 2.58 -2.72 9.67
C CYS A 118 2.19 -1.50 10.52
N GLU A 119 3.12 -1.05 11.33
CA GLU A 119 3.04 0.24 11.99
C GLU A 119 3.13 1.36 10.95
N ALA A 120 2.52 2.50 11.25
CA ALA A 120 2.65 3.71 10.47
C ALA A 120 2.87 4.91 11.38
N ARG A 121 3.62 5.88 10.88
CA ARG A 121 3.94 7.11 11.59
C ARG A 121 3.38 8.30 10.85
N LYS A 122 2.89 9.28 11.60
CA LYS A 122 2.49 10.55 11.01
C LYS A 122 3.71 11.44 10.80
N TYR A 123 3.84 11.99 9.60
CA TYR A 123 4.86 13.00 9.29
C TYR A 123 4.23 14.39 9.27
N ASP A 124 4.84 15.35 9.99
CA ASP A 124 4.43 16.76 10.01
C ASP A 124 5.34 17.54 9.04
N ASN A 125 4.84 17.85 7.86
CA ASN A 125 5.58 18.57 6.83
C ASN A 125 6.03 19.97 7.31
N ALA A 126 5.25 20.65 8.16
CA ALA A 126 5.60 21.98 8.65
C ALA A 126 6.75 21.96 9.66
N LYS A 127 6.92 20.84 10.36
CA LYS A 127 7.98 20.66 11.38
C LYS A 127 9.09 19.71 10.91
N GLU A 128 8.95 19.16 9.72
CA GLU A 128 9.88 18.19 9.13
C GLU A 128 10.24 17.03 10.08
N LYS A 129 9.24 16.50 10.80
CA LYS A 129 9.47 15.43 11.78
C LYS A 129 8.32 14.44 11.89
N TYR A 130 8.66 13.22 12.30
CA TYR A 130 7.66 12.23 12.68
C TYR A 130 6.99 12.59 14.00
N ILE A 131 5.67 12.42 14.04
CA ILE A 131 4.87 12.56 15.25
C ILE A 131 4.47 11.16 15.71
N PRO A 132 4.65 10.81 16.99
CA PRO A 132 4.14 9.57 17.54
C PRO A 132 2.64 9.47 17.28
N SER A 133 2.17 8.32 16.86
CA SER A 133 0.75 8.05 16.65
C SER A 133 0.45 6.60 16.99
N ASP A 134 -0.42 6.39 17.96
CA ASP A 134 -1.03 5.11 18.31
C ASP A 134 -2.32 4.85 17.50
N ALA A 135 -2.63 5.74 16.56
CA ALA A 135 -3.88 5.71 15.82
C ALA A 135 -3.96 4.52 14.84
N TYR A 136 -2.83 4.01 14.35
CA TYR A 136 -2.80 3.04 13.26
C TYR A 136 -2.63 1.59 13.72
N LEU A 137 -1.91 1.36 14.81
CA LEU A 137 -1.77 0.06 15.46
C LEU A 137 -1.83 0.28 16.97
N LYS A 138 -2.78 -0.37 17.64
CA LYS A 138 -2.94 -0.26 19.08
C LYS A 138 -2.14 -1.36 19.77
N GLU A 139 -0.86 -1.10 20.01
CA GLU A 139 0.06 -2.07 20.61
C GLU A 139 -0.43 -2.68 21.94
N ASN A 140 -1.12 -1.88 22.74
CA ASN A 140 -1.71 -2.33 24.01
C ASN A 140 -2.83 -3.37 23.87
N LEU A 141 -3.36 -3.56 22.65
CA LEU A 141 -4.36 -4.57 22.34
C LEU A 141 -3.77 -5.78 21.61
N LEU A 142 -2.49 -5.74 21.26
CA LEU A 142 -1.85 -6.88 20.61
C LEU A 142 -1.68 -8.04 21.59
N PRO A 143 -1.95 -9.28 21.16
CA PRO A 143 -1.61 -10.44 21.97
C PRO A 143 -0.10 -10.58 22.10
N GLU A 144 0.38 -11.30 23.15
CA GLU A 144 1.81 -11.54 23.37
C GLU A 144 2.51 -12.21 22.17
N LYS A 145 1.77 -13.02 21.40
CA LYS A 145 2.26 -13.64 20.17
C LYS A 145 2.08 -12.70 18.96
N GLN A 146 3.12 -12.61 18.13
CA GLN A 146 3.10 -11.78 16.93
C GLN A 146 2.10 -12.24 15.86
N THR A 147 1.84 -13.56 15.81
CA THR A 147 0.87 -14.16 14.87
C THR A 147 -0.32 -14.69 15.63
N PHE A 148 -1.50 -14.23 15.25
CA PHE A 148 -2.76 -14.55 15.92
C PHE A 148 -3.91 -14.64 14.92
N ASN A 149 -5.02 -15.21 15.34
CA ASN A 149 -6.24 -15.28 14.56
C ASN A 149 -7.42 -14.67 15.33
N LYS A 150 -8.60 -14.62 14.68
CA LYS A 150 -9.79 -13.98 15.27
C LYS A 150 -10.25 -14.59 16.61
N PHE A 151 -9.87 -15.82 16.91
CA PHE A 151 -10.24 -16.48 18.18
C PHE A 151 -9.28 -16.10 19.32
N ASP A 152 -8.09 -15.60 19.01
CA ASP A 152 -7.14 -15.09 20.01
C ASP A 152 -7.56 -13.70 20.52
N VAL A 153 -8.28 -12.93 19.69
CA VAL A 153 -8.69 -11.54 19.98
C VAL A 153 -10.16 -11.28 19.61
N PRO A 154 -11.11 -12.11 20.09
CA PRO A 154 -12.50 -12.10 19.60
C PRO A 154 -13.23 -10.78 19.85
N ASP A 155 -12.96 -10.13 20.99
CA ASP A 155 -13.72 -8.98 21.44
C ASP A 155 -13.26 -7.66 20.81
N TYR A 156 -12.06 -7.62 20.22
CA TYR A 156 -11.48 -6.36 19.74
C TYR A 156 -10.72 -6.47 18.41
N ILE A 157 -10.92 -7.53 17.65
CA ILE A 157 -10.23 -7.72 16.37
C ILE A 157 -10.39 -6.53 15.41
N PHE A 158 -11.55 -5.87 15.41
CA PHE A 158 -11.79 -4.68 14.59
C PHE A 158 -11.23 -3.40 15.19
N ASN A 159 -10.76 -3.44 16.45
CA ASN A 159 -10.21 -2.29 17.16
C ASN A 159 -8.67 -2.28 17.18
N LEU A 160 -8.02 -3.36 16.74
CA LEU A 160 -6.55 -3.47 16.72
C LEU A 160 -5.87 -2.40 15.87
N THR A 161 -6.51 -2.00 14.80
CA THR A 161 -6.00 -1.01 13.84
C THR A 161 -7.15 -0.22 13.25
N ASN A 162 -6.83 0.94 12.69
CA ASN A 162 -7.81 1.71 11.92
C ASN A 162 -8.27 0.93 10.69
N ASN A 163 -9.50 1.21 10.23
CA ASN A 163 -10.08 0.63 9.01
C ASN A 163 -9.47 1.22 7.73
N VAL A 164 -8.17 1.45 7.72
CA VAL A 164 -7.43 1.93 6.56
C VAL A 164 -6.75 0.77 5.84
N PRO A 165 -6.78 0.73 4.51
CA PRO A 165 -6.20 -0.38 3.76
C PRO A 165 -4.68 -0.28 3.60
N TRP A 166 -4.09 0.91 3.68
CA TRP A 166 -2.71 1.18 3.27
C TRP A 166 -1.63 0.62 4.24
N ASN A 167 -1.96 0.33 5.49
CA ASN A 167 -1.03 -0.32 6.42
C ASN A 167 -1.20 -1.85 6.49
N LYS A 168 -1.90 -2.43 5.54
CA LYS A 168 -2.19 -3.87 5.49
C LYS A 168 -1.75 -4.50 4.18
N PHE A 169 -1.22 -5.68 4.29
CA PHE A 169 -0.74 -6.53 3.22
C PHE A 169 -1.62 -7.77 3.18
N TYR A 170 -2.32 -7.98 2.08
CA TYR A 170 -3.37 -8.98 1.97
C TYR A 170 -2.93 -10.14 1.08
N PHE A 171 -3.12 -11.39 1.55
CA PHE A 171 -3.00 -12.54 0.69
C PHE A 171 -4.15 -12.56 -0.32
N LYS A 172 -3.80 -12.63 -1.59
CA LYS A 172 -4.79 -12.69 -2.67
C LYS A 172 -5.07 -14.15 -3.00
N LYS A 173 -6.29 -14.60 -2.70
CA LYS A 173 -6.81 -15.93 -3.05
C LYS A 173 -7.24 -15.99 -4.51
#